data_d949b0d9c6a829360434e24e1867a53c
#
_entry.id   d949b0d9c6a829360434e24e1867a53c
#
_cell.length_a   1.000
_cell.length_b   1.000
_cell.length_c   1.000
_cell.angle_alpha   90.00
_cell.angle_beta   90.00
_cell.angle_gamma   90.00
#
_symmetry.space_group_name_H-M   'P 1'
#
loop_
_entity.id
_entity.type
_entity.pdbx_description
1 polymer ?
#
loop_
_entity_poly.entity_id
_entity_poly.type
_entity_poly.pdbx_seq_one_letter_code
_entity_poly.pdbx_strand_id
1 'polypeptide(L)'
;YFEVGGTTTNIGVIKNGRPGVDYAQIGGHDTYISSLDVRILGCAGGSMVRINDKEVVDVGPRSAHIAGCEYACFTPEEEIVDPQIEMVRPKPSDPADYVTIRLKNGKRICFTNTCAANVLGLIDKKYFAYGNANAARKAMQPVADKLGITVEQLATQILDKDYEKVNACINALAEKYQLDHDSMKLVGCGGGAASLVPYCAGKMGLQYSIPENAEVISSIGVALSMVRDVVER
;
A
#
# COMPACT_ATOMS: atom_id res chain seq x y z
N TYR A 1 6.20 9.22 -9.59
CA TYR A 1 6.69 8.46 -8.46
C TYR A 1 5.54 7.86 -7.65
N PHE A 2 5.81 6.74 -7.05
CA PHE A 2 4.84 5.93 -6.34
C PHE A 2 5.47 5.48 -5.01
N GLU A 3 5.31 6.30 -3.97
CA GLU A 3 5.88 6.04 -2.64
C GLU A 3 4.88 5.26 -1.80
N VAL A 4 5.22 4.04 -1.44
CA VAL A 4 4.37 3.14 -0.65
C VAL A 4 4.96 2.98 0.74
N GLY A 5 4.25 3.51 1.72
CA GLY A 5 4.57 3.34 3.13
C GLY A 5 3.86 2.15 3.76
N GLY A 6 3.71 2.18 5.09
CA GLY A 6 2.93 1.19 5.83
C GLY A 6 1.43 1.52 5.90
N THR A 7 1.06 2.81 5.81
CA THR A 7 -0.33 3.29 6.00
C THR A 7 -0.87 4.03 4.79
N THR A 8 -0.03 4.82 4.13
CA THR A 8 -0.42 5.66 3.00
C THR A 8 0.51 5.46 1.82
N THR A 9 -0.02 5.73 0.65
CA THR A 9 0.71 5.80 -0.61
C THR A 9 0.63 7.22 -1.15
N ASN A 10 1.78 7.77 -1.53
CA ASN A 10 1.89 9.07 -2.16
C ASN A 10 2.24 8.89 -3.64
N ILE A 11 1.45 9.50 -4.51
CA ILE A 11 1.64 9.42 -5.96
C ILE A 11 1.78 10.82 -6.52
N GLY A 12 2.79 11.05 -7.34
CA GLY A 12 2.99 12.31 -8.04
C GLY A 12 3.72 12.12 -9.35
N VAL A 13 3.81 13.20 -10.12
CA VAL A 13 4.42 13.21 -11.44
C VAL A 13 5.78 13.88 -11.41
N ILE A 14 6.75 13.30 -12.11
CA ILE A 14 8.00 13.96 -12.48
C ILE A 14 8.03 14.01 -14.00
N LYS A 15 8.01 15.21 -14.57
CA LYS A 15 8.06 15.44 -16.01
C LYS A 15 9.26 16.32 -16.35
N ASN A 16 10.12 15.85 -17.26
CA ASN A 16 11.37 16.55 -17.63
C ASN A 16 12.26 16.89 -16.41
N GLY A 17 12.36 15.96 -15.45
CA GLY A 17 13.19 16.12 -14.24
C GLY A 17 12.60 17.07 -13.19
N ARG A 18 11.36 17.53 -13.36
CA ARG A 18 10.67 18.43 -12.41
C ARG A 18 9.42 17.80 -11.84
N PRO A 19 9.19 17.90 -10.52
CA PRO A 19 7.94 17.45 -9.92
C PRO A 19 6.78 18.33 -10.38
N GLY A 20 5.61 17.72 -10.47
CA GLY A 20 4.36 18.44 -10.69
C GLY A 20 4.05 19.36 -9.52
N VAL A 21 3.58 20.55 -9.81
CA VAL A 21 3.22 21.59 -8.83
C VAL A 21 1.80 22.05 -9.14
N ASP A 22 1.03 22.28 -8.08
CA ASP A 22 -0.34 22.82 -8.17
C ASP A 22 -0.63 23.70 -6.95
N TYR A 23 -1.75 24.42 -7.00
CA TYR A 23 -2.24 25.14 -5.84
C TYR A 23 -2.88 24.15 -4.83
N ALA A 24 -2.50 24.29 -3.56
CA ALA A 24 -3.06 23.46 -2.51
C ALA A 24 -4.55 23.73 -2.34
N GLN A 25 -5.33 22.66 -2.20
CA GLN A 25 -6.74 22.73 -1.83
C GLN A 25 -6.91 22.39 -0.35
N ILE A 26 -7.66 23.22 0.37
CA ILE A 26 -7.97 23.02 1.79
C ILE A 26 -9.48 23.01 1.96
N GLY A 27 -10.03 21.92 2.45
CA GLY A 27 -11.48 21.78 2.65
C GLY A 27 -12.31 21.92 1.37
N GLY A 28 -11.73 21.60 0.20
CA GLY A 28 -12.37 21.74 -1.12
C GLY A 28 -12.28 23.14 -1.72
N HIS A 29 -11.56 24.06 -1.08
CA HIS A 29 -11.31 25.40 -1.59
C HIS A 29 -9.90 25.53 -2.13
N ASP A 30 -9.76 26.13 -3.31
CA ASP A 30 -8.45 26.47 -3.89
C ASP A 30 -7.78 27.55 -3.04
N THR A 31 -6.48 27.41 -2.83
CA THR A 31 -5.63 28.41 -2.17
C THR A 31 -4.63 28.99 -3.15
N TYR A 32 -3.97 30.08 -2.76
CA TYR A 32 -2.84 30.64 -3.53
C TYR A 32 -1.48 30.02 -3.13
N ILE A 33 -1.51 28.94 -2.31
CA ILE A 33 -0.29 28.27 -1.84
C ILE A 33 0.13 27.24 -2.89
N SER A 34 1.22 27.50 -3.59
CA SER A 34 1.83 26.54 -4.51
C SER A 34 2.51 25.42 -3.71
N SER A 35 2.19 24.16 -4.05
CA SER A 35 2.74 22.98 -3.42
C SER A 35 3.04 21.89 -4.47
N LEU A 36 3.76 20.85 -4.05
CA LEU A 36 3.88 19.65 -4.89
C LEU A 36 2.50 19.02 -5.08
N ASP A 37 2.17 18.65 -6.33
CA ASP A 37 0.94 17.92 -6.64
C ASP A 37 1.12 16.44 -6.28
N VAL A 38 0.82 16.12 -5.02
CA VAL A 38 0.90 14.77 -4.46
C VAL A 38 -0.49 14.29 -4.13
N ARG A 39 -0.85 13.13 -4.66
CA ARG A 39 -2.09 12.44 -4.31
C ARG A 39 -1.81 11.43 -3.22
N ILE A 40 -2.58 11.48 -2.14
CA ILE A 40 -2.42 10.61 -0.98
C ILE A 40 -3.57 9.62 -0.97
N LEU A 41 -3.23 8.34 -1.03
CA LEU A 41 -4.18 7.24 -0.94
C LEU A 41 -4.07 6.55 0.42
N GLY A 42 -5.21 6.21 1.01
CA GLY A 42 -5.30 5.43 2.25
C GLY A 42 -5.10 3.93 2.02
N CYS A 43 -4.19 3.58 1.12
CA CYS A 43 -3.80 2.21 0.83
C CYS A 43 -2.27 2.11 0.73
N ALA A 44 -1.68 1.06 1.29
CA ALA A 44 -0.23 0.89 1.35
C ALA A 44 0.14 -0.56 1.70
N GLY A 45 1.43 -0.84 1.86
CA GLY A 45 1.92 -2.18 2.19
C GLY A 45 1.28 -2.80 3.44
N GLY A 46 0.97 -1.98 4.44
CA GLY A 46 0.37 -2.43 5.71
C GLY A 46 -1.14 -2.31 5.82
N SER A 47 -1.85 -1.99 4.74
CA SER A 47 -3.31 -1.84 4.76
C SER A 47 -4.01 -3.11 5.19
N MET A 48 -4.97 -2.96 6.11
CA MET A 48 -5.82 -4.04 6.59
C MET A 48 -6.92 -4.36 5.58
N VAL A 49 -7.26 -5.62 5.51
CA VAL A 49 -8.28 -6.14 4.59
C VAL A 49 -9.66 -6.07 5.25
N ARG A 50 -10.66 -5.74 4.46
CA ARG A 50 -12.08 -5.73 4.83
C ARG A 50 -12.81 -6.80 4.03
N ILE A 51 -13.62 -7.60 4.70
CA ILE A 51 -14.39 -8.66 4.06
C ILE A 51 -15.86 -8.63 4.49
N ASN A 52 -16.70 -9.21 3.67
CA ASN A 52 -18.02 -9.67 4.05
C ASN A 52 -18.07 -11.22 3.94
N ASP A 53 -19.25 -11.81 3.91
CA ASP A 53 -19.40 -13.27 3.82
C ASP A 53 -19.13 -13.83 2.41
N LYS A 54 -18.88 -12.98 1.42
CA LYS A 54 -18.76 -13.37 0.00
C LYS A 54 -17.42 -12.99 -0.64
N GLU A 55 -16.82 -11.88 -0.21
CA GLU A 55 -15.67 -11.29 -0.93
C GLU A 55 -14.84 -10.35 -0.06
N VAL A 56 -13.67 -9.99 -0.59
CA VAL A 56 -12.90 -8.82 -0.13
C VAL A 56 -13.65 -7.57 -0.56
N VAL A 57 -14.15 -6.81 0.41
CA VAL A 57 -14.93 -5.58 0.18
C VAL A 57 -13.99 -4.43 -0.19
N ASP A 58 -12.90 -4.28 0.58
CA ASP A 58 -11.96 -3.18 0.43
C ASP A 58 -10.63 -3.49 1.14
N VAL A 59 -9.61 -2.67 0.91
CA VAL A 59 -8.31 -2.70 1.60
C VAL A 59 -7.95 -1.30 2.08
N GLY A 60 -7.60 -1.15 3.36
CA GLY A 60 -7.43 0.16 3.99
C GLY A 60 -8.79 0.83 4.34
N PRO A 61 -8.79 2.14 4.68
CA PRO A 61 -7.61 2.99 4.90
C PRO A 61 -6.87 2.72 6.22
N ARG A 62 -7.31 1.77 7.04
CA ARG A 62 -6.60 1.40 8.26
C ARG A 62 -5.44 0.45 7.95
N SER A 63 -4.34 0.63 8.67
CA SER A 63 -3.17 -0.24 8.59
C SER A 63 -3.05 -1.11 9.85
N ALA A 64 -2.30 -2.21 9.74
CA ALA A 64 -1.99 -3.08 10.85
C ALA A 64 -1.32 -2.31 12.01
N HIS A 65 -0.50 -1.29 11.72
CA HIS A 65 0.10 -0.43 12.75
C HIS A 65 -0.95 0.31 13.59
N ILE A 66 -1.98 0.86 12.94
CA ILE A 66 -3.07 1.56 13.65
C ILE A 66 -3.86 0.59 14.54
N ALA A 67 -3.99 -0.66 14.11
CA ALA A 67 -4.64 -1.72 14.86
C ALA A 67 -3.74 -2.36 15.94
N GLY A 68 -2.46 -1.98 16.01
CA GLY A 68 -1.48 -2.56 16.94
C GLY A 68 -1.14 -4.02 16.61
N CYS A 69 -1.22 -4.41 15.33
CA CYS A 69 -0.98 -5.77 14.86
C CYS A 69 0.33 -5.86 14.07
N GLU A 70 1.01 -6.99 14.22
CA GLU A 70 2.11 -7.38 13.33
C GLU A 70 1.59 -7.92 12.00
N TYR A 71 2.41 -7.84 10.94
CA TYR A 71 2.10 -8.47 9.67
C TYR A 71 2.35 -9.98 9.75
N ALA A 72 1.43 -10.76 9.22
CA ALA A 72 1.55 -12.21 9.21
C ALA A 72 2.84 -12.71 8.53
N CYS A 73 3.27 -12.07 7.44
CA CYS A 73 4.51 -12.44 6.74
C CYS A 73 5.80 -12.12 7.51
N PHE A 74 5.72 -11.34 8.59
CA PHE A 74 6.85 -11.04 9.48
C PHE A 74 6.73 -11.73 10.84
N THR A 75 5.62 -12.45 11.07
CA THR A 75 5.44 -13.29 12.25
C THR A 75 6.15 -14.63 12.02
N PRO A 76 6.89 -15.19 13.00
CA PRO A 76 7.46 -16.51 12.88
C PRO A 76 6.39 -17.56 12.53
N GLU A 77 6.67 -18.41 11.54
CA GLU A 77 5.68 -19.34 11.01
C GLU A 77 5.19 -20.35 12.07
N GLU A 78 6.06 -20.72 12.98
CA GLU A 78 5.77 -21.62 14.11
C GLU A 78 4.83 -21.02 15.16
N GLU A 79 4.72 -19.68 15.23
CA GLU A 79 3.78 -19.00 16.12
C GLU A 79 2.35 -19.02 15.55
N ILE A 80 2.20 -19.20 14.24
CA ILE A 80 0.88 -19.21 13.58
C ILE A 80 0.23 -20.58 13.75
N VAL A 81 -0.33 -20.77 14.95
CA VAL A 81 -1.02 -21.99 15.36
C VAL A 81 -2.50 -21.68 15.57
N ASP A 82 -3.37 -22.51 14.99
CA ASP A 82 -4.83 -22.41 15.08
C ASP A 82 -5.34 -20.97 14.80
N PRO A 83 -5.03 -20.42 13.61
CA PRO A 83 -5.41 -19.06 13.27
C PRO A 83 -6.93 -18.94 13.13
N GLN A 84 -7.53 -18.00 13.86
CA GLN A 84 -8.98 -17.75 13.89
C GLN A 84 -9.29 -16.35 13.37
N ILE A 85 -10.33 -16.24 12.55
CA ILE A 85 -10.83 -14.95 12.06
C ILE A 85 -11.42 -14.16 13.22
N GLU A 86 -10.99 -12.92 13.36
CA GLU A 86 -11.59 -11.96 14.28
C GLU A 86 -11.92 -10.68 13.53
N MET A 87 -13.21 -10.30 13.53
CA MET A 87 -13.67 -9.06 12.91
C MET A 87 -13.53 -7.93 13.91
N VAL A 88 -12.92 -6.83 13.50
CA VAL A 88 -12.59 -5.72 14.40
C VAL A 88 -12.99 -4.35 13.83
N ARG A 89 -13.06 -3.38 14.74
CA ARG A 89 -13.11 -1.94 14.44
C ARG A 89 -11.81 -1.31 14.92
N PRO A 90 -10.86 -0.99 14.06
CA PRO A 90 -9.61 -0.37 14.49
C PRO A 90 -9.81 0.97 15.21
N LYS A 91 -10.86 1.71 14.84
CA LYS A 91 -11.32 2.92 15.54
C LYS A 91 -12.83 2.88 15.74
N PRO A 92 -13.39 3.58 16.76
CA PRO A 92 -14.83 3.54 17.06
C PRO A 92 -15.76 3.91 15.88
N SER A 93 -15.29 4.80 14.99
CA SER A 93 -16.04 5.24 13.80
C SER A 93 -15.91 4.30 12.60
N ASP A 94 -15.03 3.30 12.66
CA ASP A 94 -14.81 2.39 11.55
C ASP A 94 -15.93 1.33 11.45
N PRO A 95 -16.16 0.76 10.26
CA PRO A 95 -17.02 -0.42 10.12
C PRO A 95 -16.40 -1.64 10.82
N ALA A 96 -17.22 -2.61 11.17
CA ALA A 96 -16.82 -3.83 11.88
C ALA A 96 -16.44 -4.97 10.92
N ASP A 97 -15.88 -4.65 9.77
CA ASP A 97 -15.57 -5.59 8.70
C ASP A 97 -14.06 -5.72 8.41
N TYR A 98 -13.22 -5.12 9.26
CA TYR A 98 -11.77 -5.34 9.22
C TYR A 98 -11.40 -6.69 9.80
N VAL A 99 -10.47 -7.37 9.14
CA VAL A 99 -10.03 -8.70 9.55
C VAL A 99 -8.72 -8.62 10.30
N THR A 100 -8.68 -9.29 11.45
CA THR A 100 -7.47 -9.73 12.12
C THR A 100 -7.49 -11.24 12.30
N ILE A 101 -6.34 -11.83 12.54
CA ILE A 101 -6.20 -13.25 12.84
C ILE A 101 -5.72 -13.37 14.28
N ARG A 102 -6.52 -14.06 15.10
CA ARG A 102 -6.15 -14.41 16.47
C ARG A 102 -5.50 -15.77 16.49
N LEU A 103 -4.32 -15.85 17.07
CA LEU A 103 -3.55 -17.07 17.24
C LEU A 103 -3.90 -17.78 18.56
N LYS A 104 -3.57 -19.08 18.68
CA LYS A 104 -3.80 -19.87 19.88
C LYS A 104 -3.22 -19.26 21.16
N ASN A 105 -2.09 -18.56 21.06
CA ASN A 105 -1.46 -17.85 22.18
C ASN A 105 -2.13 -16.51 22.55
N GLY A 106 -3.21 -16.14 21.87
CA GLY A 106 -3.94 -14.89 22.06
C GLY A 106 -3.38 -13.68 21.29
N LYS A 107 -2.23 -13.81 20.61
CA LYS A 107 -1.66 -12.76 19.76
C LYS A 107 -2.58 -12.49 18.58
N ARG A 108 -2.72 -11.21 18.21
CA ARG A 108 -3.37 -10.78 16.97
C ARG A 108 -2.36 -10.39 15.94
N ILE A 109 -2.56 -10.84 14.72
CA ILE A 109 -1.78 -10.48 13.55
C ILE A 109 -2.72 -10.05 12.42
N CYS A 110 -2.18 -9.32 11.45
CA CYS A 110 -2.92 -8.93 10.24
C CYS A 110 -2.24 -9.52 9.00
N PHE A 111 -3.01 -9.96 8.05
CA PHE A 111 -2.52 -10.08 6.68
C PHE A 111 -2.85 -8.78 5.94
N THR A 112 -1.92 -8.34 5.10
CA THR A 112 -1.88 -7.01 4.47
C THR A 112 -1.52 -7.15 2.99
N ASN A 113 -1.47 -6.04 2.26
CA ASN A 113 -0.92 -6.04 0.88
C ASN A 113 0.47 -6.67 0.81
N THR A 114 1.35 -6.38 1.79
CA THR A 114 2.68 -6.98 1.85
C THR A 114 2.60 -8.49 1.99
N CYS A 115 1.67 -9.01 2.80
CA CYS A 115 1.45 -10.45 2.93
C CYS A 115 0.94 -11.05 1.60
N ALA A 116 -0.04 -10.42 0.97
CA ALA A 116 -0.58 -10.86 -0.32
C ALA A 116 0.48 -10.90 -1.42
N ALA A 117 1.31 -9.86 -1.51
CA ALA A 117 2.40 -9.81 -2.48
C ALA A 117 3.48 -10.88 -2.24
N ASN A 118 3.80 -11.20 -0.97
CA ASN A 118 4.70 -12.33 -0.64
C ASN A 118 4.09 -13.68 -1.01
N VAL A 119 2.78 -13.88 -0.77
CA VAL A 119 2.06 -15.10 -1.16
C VAL A 119 2.13 -15.33 -2.66
N LEU A 120 1.98 -14.27 -3.45
CA LEU A 120 2.06 -14.34 -4.92
C LEU A 120 3.49 -14.36 -5.47
N GLY A 121 4.51 -14.32 -4.61
CA GLY A 121 5.92 -14.35 -5.02
C GLY A 121 6.39 -13.10 -5.78
N LEU A 122 5.74 -11.96 -5.57
CA LEU A 122 6.03 -10.71 -6.28
C LEU A 122 7.22 -9.94 -5.69
N ILE A 123 7.64 -10.28 -4.45
CA ILE A 123 8.66 -9.53 -3.72
C ILE A 123 9.98 -10.30 -3.74
N ASP A 124 10.99 -9.73 -4.38
CA ASP A 124 12.35 -10.26 -4.37
C ASP A 124 12.99 -10.09 -2.97
N LYS A 125 13.86 -11.04 -2.60
CA LYS A 125 14.57 -11.10 -1.29
C LYS A 125 15.37 -9.85 -0.95
N LYS A 126 15.78 -9.08 -1.94
CA LYS A 126 16.54 -7.84 -1.75
C LYS A 126 15.72 -6.68 -1.21
N TYR A 127 14.38 -6.74 -1.30
CA TYR A 127 13.51 -5.65 -0.88
C TYR A 127 13.10 -5.75 0.58
N PHE A 128 12.98 -4.60 1.22
CA PHE A 128 12.57 -4.48 2.63
C PHE A 128 11.25 -5.19 2.97
N ALA A 129 10.29 -5.20 2.01
CA ALA A 129 8.99 -5.83 2.17
C ALA A 129 9.01 -7.37 2.02
N TYR A 130 10.18 -7.98 1.76
CA TYR A 130 10.27 -9.44 1.67
C TYR A 130 10.00 -10.09 3.01
N GLY A 131 9.09 -11.06 3.04
CA GLY A 131 8.68 -11.79 4.23
C GLY A 131 8.42 -13.27 3.97
N ASN A 132 8.02 -13.99 5.00
CA ASN A 132 7.70 -15.42 4.92
C ASN A 132 6.32 -15.62 4.28
N ALA A 133 6.31 -16.10 3.04
CA ALA A 133 5.10 -16.41 2.30
C ALA A 133 4.26 -17.53 2.96
N ASN A 134 4.90 -18.53 3.60
CA ASN A 134 4.17 -19.60 4.26
C ASN A 134 3.47 -19.11 5.52
N ALA A 135 4.10 -18.23 6.29
CA ALA A 135 3.47 -17.58 7.44
C ALA A 135 2.24 -16.78 6.98
N ALA A 136 2.36 -16.00 5.90
CA ALA A 136 1.24 -15.28 5.32
C ALA A 136 0.12 -16.24 4.86
N ARG A 137 0.45 -17.36 4.17
CA ARG A 137 -0.53 -18.37 3.74
C ARG A 137 -1.30 -18.96 4.92
N LYS A 138 -0.59 -19.37 5.98
CA LYS A 138 -1.24 -19.91 7.19
C LYS A 138 -2.23 -18.92 7.80
N ALA A 139 -1.87 -17.65 7.88
CA ALA A 139 -2.74 -16.62 8.44
C ALA A 139 -3.95 -16.30 7.52
N MET A 140 -3.79 -16.38 6.22
CA MET A 140 -4.85 -16.10 5.23
C MET A 140 -5.80 -17.29 5.02
N GLN A 141 -5.36 -18.52 5.31
CA GLN A 141 -6.12 -19.74 5.03
C GLN A 141 -7.55 -19.72 5.60
N PRO A 142 -7.80 -19.35 6.89
CA PRO A 142 -9.17 -19.35 7.42
C PRO A 142 -10.12 -18.42 6.64
N VAL A 143 -9.60 -17.30 6.13
CA VAL A 143 -10.41 -16.37 5.33
C VAL A 143 -10.65 -16.94 3.93
N ALA A 144 -9.67 -17.53 3.31
CA ALA A 144 -9.81 -18.21 2.03
C ALA A 144 -10.86 -19.33 2.11
N ASP A 145 -10.80 -20.16 3.16
CA ASP A 145 -11.78 -21.22 3.41
C ASP A 145 -13.19 -20.66 3.61
N LYS A 146 -13.33 -19.59 4.41
CA LYS A 146 -14.62 -18.89 4.63
C LYS A 146 -15.22 -18.39 3.32
N LEU A 147 -14.40 -17.86 2.42
CA LEU A 147 -14.84 -17.31 1.13
C LEU A 147 -14.95 -18.38 0.03
N GLY A 148 -14.53 -19.63 0.29
CA GLY A 148 -14.56 -20.73 -0.69
C GLY A 148 -13.58 -20.53 -1.87
N ILE A 149 -12.44 -19.86 -1.63
CA ILE A 149 -11.42 -19.55 -2.64
C ILE A 149 -10.03 -20.02 -2.18
N THR A 150 -9.05 -20.01 -3.08
CA THR A 150 -7.65 -20.30 -2.70
C THR A 150 -7.00 -19.08 -2.03
N VAL A 151 -5.91 -19.31 -1.30
CA VAL A 151 -5.13 -18.22 -0.70
C VAL A 151 -4.55 -17.28 -1.77
N GLU A 152 -4.15 -17.82 -2.92
CA GLU A 152 -3.67 -17.03 -4.06
C GLU A 152 -4.78 -16.16 -4.68
N GLN A 153 -6.00 -16.68 -4.77
CA GLN A 153 -7.15 -15.89 -5.21
C GLN A 153 -7.47 -14.78 -4.21
N LEU A 154 -7.42 -15.07 -2.90
CA LEU A 154 -7.58 -14.06 -1.86
C LEU A 154 -6.50 -12.98 -1.96
N ALA A 155 -5.24 -13.38 -2.12
CA ALA A 155 -4.12 -12.45 -2.29
C ALA A 155 -4.29 -11.56 -3.53
N THR A 156 -4.77 -12.13 -4.63
CA THR A 156 -5.05 -11.38 -5.85
C THR A 156 -6.18 -10.36 -5.64
N GLN A 157 -7.30 -10.77 -5.00
CA GLN A 157 -8.41 -9.85 -4.70
C GLN A 157 -7.96 -8.68 -3.81
N ILE A 158 -7.08 -8.94 -2.82
CA ILE A 158 -6.53 -7.91 -1.97
C ILE A 158 -5.75 -6.86 -2.78
N LEU A 159 -4.83 -7.31 -3.63
CA LEU A 159 -4.03 -6.40 -4.45
C LEU A 159 -4.87 -5.70 -5.54
N ASP A 160 -5.91 -6.36 -6.07
CA ASP A 160 -6.81 -5.76 -7.05
C ASP A 160 -7.60 -4.57 -6.46
N LYS A 161 -8.03 -4.65 -5.19
CA LYS A 161 -8.72 -3.53 -4.52
C LYS A 161 -7.85 -2.28 -4.40
N ASP A 162 -6.57 -2.44 -4.12
CA ASP A 162 -5.67 -1.29 -4.09
C ASP A 162 -5.23 -0.85 -5.49
N TYR A 163 -5.07 -1.78 -6.42
CA TYR A 163 -4.82 -1.45 -7.83
C TYR A 163 -5.92 -0.55 -8.41
N GLU A 164 -7.20 -0.82 -8.13
CA GLU A 164 -8.31 0.02 -8.60
C GLU A 164 -8.13 1.48 -8.17
N LYS A 165 -7.77 1.74 -6.90
CA LYS A 165 -7.52 3.08 -6.37
C LYS A 165 -6.30 3.74 -7.00
N VAL A 166 -5.21 2.99 -7.09
CA VAL A 166 -3.94 3.45 -7.66
C VAL A 166 -4.12 3.78 -9.15
N ASN A 167 -4.77 2.90 -9.91
CA ASN A 167 -5.03 3.08 -11.33
C ASN A 167 -5.86 4.34 -11.60
N ALA A 168 -6.94 4.55 -10.83
CA ALA A 168 -7.75 5.76 -10.95
C ALA A 168 -6.92 7.04 -10.70
N CYS A 169 -6.07 7.01 -9.67
CA CYS A 169 -5.18 8.12 -9.33
C CYS A 169 -4.13 8.40 -10.41
N ILE A 170 -3.45 7.36 -10.90
CA ILE A 170 -2.43 7.50 -11.94
C ILE A 170 -3.04 8.01 -13.24
N ASN A 171 -4.20 7.49 -13.65
CA ASN A 171 -4.88 7.95 -14.87
C ASN A 171 -5.30 9.42 -14.76
N ALA A 172 -5.82 9.88 -13.62
CA ALA A 172 -6.16 11.28 -13.40
C ALA A 172 -4.92 12.19 -13.47
N LEU A 173 -3.79 11.75 -12.92
CA LEU A 173 -2.53 12.50 -13.04
C LEU A 173 -1.97 12.47 -14.47
N ALA A 174 -2.07 11.34 -15.17
CA ALA A 174 -1.64 11.21 -16.55
C ALA A 174 -2.42 12.15 -17.48
N GLU A 175 -3.74 12.22 -17.31
CA GLU A 175 -4.60 13.15 -18.04
C GLU A 175 -4.23 14.61 -17.73
N LYS A 176 -4.14 14.98 -16.46
CA LYS A 176 -3.81 16.34 -16.01
C LYS A 176 -2.47 16.83 -16.57
N TYR A 177 -1.44 15.98 -16.54
CA TYR A 177 -0.10 16.33 -16.99
C TYR A 177 0.16 15.98 -18.45
N GLN A 178 -0.85 15.51 -19.19
CA GLN A 178 -0.75 15.08 -20.59
C GLN A 178 0.46 14.14 -20.78
N LEU A 179 0.47 13.07 -19.98
CA LEU A 179 1.52 12.05 -20.07
C LEU A 179 1.16 11.05 -21.17
N ASP A 180 2.15 10.70 -21.96
CA ASP A 180 2.03 9.62 -22.94
C ASP A 180 2.25 8.27 -22.23
N HIS A 181 1.26 7.38 -22.33
CA HIS A 181 1.28 6.08 -21.68
C HIS A 181 2.52 5.25 -22.04
N ASP A 182 2.94 5.29 -23.31
CA ASP A 182 4.05 4.48 -23.80
C ASP A 182 5.41 4.97 -23.25
N SER A 183 5.47 6.22 -22.81
CA SER A 183 6.66 6.84 -22.20
C SER A 183 6.63 6.85 -20.67
N MET A 184 5.48 6.47 -20.05
CA MET A 184 5.37 6.45 -18.62
C MET A 184 6.15 5.29 -17.99
N LYS A 185 6.73 5.58 -16.82
CA LYS A 185 7.38 4.59 -15.96
C LYS A 185 7.02 4.83 -14.51
N LEU A 186 6.70 3.78 -13.78
CA LEU A 186 6.49 3.87 -12.34
C LEU A 186 7.84 3.78 -11.60
N VAL A 187 8.13 4.75 -10.75
CA VAL A 187 9.29 4.72 -9.86
C VAL A 187 8.80 4.48 -8.45
N GLY A 188 9.01 3.26 -7.95
CA GLY A 188 8.58 2.83 -6.63
C GLY A 188 9.54 3.31 -5.55
N CYS A 189 8.99 3.91 -4.49
CA CYS A 189 9.70 4.38 -3.32
C CYS A 189 9.00 3.92 -2.04
N GLY A 190 9.69 4.02 -0.90
CA GLY A 190 9.16 3.61 0.40
C GLY A 190 9.31 2.11 0.68
N GLY A 191 9.25 1.74 1.96
CA GLY A 191 9.47 0.36 2.42
C GLY A 191 8.45 -0.65 1.88
N GLY A 192 7.24 -0.20 1.51
CA GLY A 192 6.19 -1.01 0.91
C GLY A 192 6.21 -1.08 -0.62
N ALA A 193 7.14 -0.40 -1.31
CA ALA A 193 7.12 -0.27 -2.77
C ALA A 193 7.00 -1.61 -3.50
N ALA A 194 7.78 -2.60 -3.08
CA ALA A 194 7.79 -3.93 -3.69
C ALA A 194 6.47 -4.70 -3.52
N SER A 195 5.58 -4.28 -2.61
CA SER A 195 4.29 -4.94 -2.40
C SER A 195 3.20 -4.49 -3.40
N LEU A 196 3.28 -3.28 -3.93
CA LEU A 196 2.24 -2.74 -4.81
C LEU A 196 2.75 -2.34 -6.20
N VAL A 197 3.96 -1.76 -6.29
CA VAL A 197 4.45 -1.18 -7.55
C VAL A 197 4.57 -2.21 -8.68
N PRO A 198 5.17 -3.40 -8.46
CA PRO A 198 5.27 -4.41 -9.52
C PRO A 198 3.89 -4.89 -10.00
N TYR A 199 2.96 -5.09 -9.06
CA TYR A 199 1.61 -5.53 -9.37
C TYR A 199 0.84 -4.50 -10.20
N CYS A 200 0.84 -3.25 -9.75
CA CYS A 200 0.18 -2.15 -10.45
C CYS A 200 0.79 -1.93 -11.85
N ALA A 201 2.12 -1.93 -11.95
CA ALA A 201 2.81 -1.79 -13.23
C ALA A 201 2.43 -2.90 -14.21
N GLY A 202 2.41 -4.15 -13.74
CA GLY A 202 2.00 -5.30 -14.57
C GLY A 202 0.56 -5.20 -15.08
N LYS A 203 -0.37 -4.80 -14.21
CA LYS A 203 -1.78 -4.59 -14.59
C LYS A 203 -1.98 -3.43 -15.58
N MET A 204 -1.17 -2.39 -15.47
CA MET A 204 -1.22 -1.21 -16.34
C MET A 204 -0.42 -1.36 -17.63
N GLY A 205 0.38 -2.42 -17.77
CA GLY A 205 1.31 -2.58 -18.89
C GLY A 205 2.47 -1.58 -18.89
N LEU A 206 2.82 -1.02 -17.72
CA LEU A 206 3.86 -0.04 -17.56
C LEU A 206 5.18 -0.66 -17.10
N GLN A 207 6.27 -0.03 -17.50
CA GLN A 207 7.57 -0.32 -16.90
C GLN A 207 7.66 0.23 -15.48
N TYR A 208 8.44 -0.41 -14.62
CA TYR A 208 8.72 0.12 -13.29
C TYR A 208 10.18 -0.03 -12.89
N SER A 209 10.57 0.71 -11.88
CA SER A 209 11.84 0.51 -11.16
C SER A 209 11.66 0.83 -9.68
N ILE A 210 12.35 0.11 -8.83
CA ILE A 210 12.50 0.40 -7.41
C ILE A 210 13.99 0.64 -7.21
N PRO A 211 14.42 1.90 -7.00
CA PRO A 211 15.84 2.23 -6.85
C PRO A 211 16.44 1.62 -5.57
N GLU A 212 17.75 1.58 -5.50
CA GLU A 212 18.47 1.27 -4.27
C GLU A 212 18.13 2.31 -3.19
N ASN A 213 18.01 1.87 -1.94
CA ASN A 213 17.62 2.69 -0.79
C ASN A 213 16.21 3.31 -0.93
N ALA A 214 15.32 2.74 -1.75
CA ALA A 214 13.96 3.21 -1.93
C ALA A 214 13.18 3.30 -0.60
N GLU A 215 13.49 2.43 0.36
CA GLU A 215 12.85 2.37 1.68
C GLU A 215 13.17 3.57 2.58
N VAL A 216 14.27 4.26 2.33
CA VAL A 216 14.71 5.44 3.09
C VAL A 216 14.76 6.71 2.25
N ILE A 217 14.13 6.72 1.07
CA ILE A 217 14.22 7.82 0.11
C ILE A 217 13.76 9.17 0.69
N SER A 218 12.73 9.15 1.53
CA SER A 218 12.21 10.36 2.18
C SER A 218 13.24 10.95 3.14
N SER A 219 13.97 10.11 3.89
CA SER A 219 15.04 10.56 4.79
C SER A 219 16.22 11.13 3.99
N ILE A 220 16.56 10.52 2.86
CA ILE A 220 17.60 11.05 1.95
C ILE A 220 17.15 12.41 1.40
N GLY A 221 15.90 12.53 0.96
CA GLY A 221 15.33 13.77 0.46
C GLY A 221 15.40 14.91 1.50
N VAL A 222 15.03 14.60 2.74
CA VAL A 222 15.14 15.59 3.86
C VAL A 222 16.59 16.00 4.11
N ALA A 223 17.52 15.05 4.11
CA ALA A 223 18.95 15.34 4.32
C ALA A 223 19.55 16.22 3.22
N LEU A 224 19.00 16.12 1.99
CA LEU A 224 19.44 16.92 0.84
C LEU A 224 18.66 18.23 0.69
N SER A 225 17.58 18.43 1.45
CA SER A 225 16.76 19.64 1.35
C SER A 225 17.49 20.85 1.92
N MET A 226 17.32 22.00 1.24
CA MET A 226 17.78 23.28 1.75
C MET A 226 16.65 24.02 2.43
N VAL A 227 16.97 24.76 3.49
CA VAL A 227 16.04 25.71 4.09
C VAL A 227 15.82 26.87 3.12
N ARG A 228 14.58 27.13 2.74
CA ARG A 228 14.17 28.24 1.89
C ARG A 228 13.19 29.12 2.64
N ASP A 229 13.53 30.40 2.77
CA ASP A 229 12.61 31.42 3.26
C ASP A 229 12.21 32.33 2.09
N VAL A 230 10.92 32.64 1.98
CA VAL A 230 10.36 33.54 0.97
C VAL A 230 9.71 34.70 1.69
N VAL A 231 10.33 35.87 1.60
CA VAL A 231 9.74 37.12 2.14
C VAL A 231 9.10 37.88 1.00
N GLU A 232 7.77 37.94 1.01
CA GLU A 232 7.01 38.83 0.14
C GLU A 232 6.88 40.22 0.81
N ARG A 233 7.25 41.28 0.10
CA ARG A 233 7.13 42.68 0.56
C ARG A 233 6.01 43.38 -0.18
#